data_6273cc7453f7343bc02f6091431a1932
#
_entry.id   6273cc7453f7343bc02f6091431a1932
#
_cell.length_a   1.000
_cell.length_b   1.000
_cell.length_c   1.000
_cell.angle_alpha   90.00
_cell.angle_beta   90.00
_cell.angle_gamma   90.00
#
_symmetry.space_group_name_H-M   'P 1'
#
loop_
_entity.id
_entity.type
_entity.pdbx_description
1 polymer ?
#
loop_
_entity_poly.entity_id
_entity_poly.type
_entity_poly.pdbx_seq_one_letter_code
_entity_poly.pdbx_strand_id
1 'polypeptide(L)'
;MTGFNTKVTPEIENLTQKCVEHSSMDVSLYGKYDVKRGLRDINGKGVLAGLTQISNVQAVKVVDGKEVPCAGSLYYRGYNIKDLTAGFVNDNRFGFEETTYLLLFGKLPSAKELADFQTLLAAQRSLPRNFVRDVIMKAPGRDIMNALSRSVLTLYSYDNNPDDISLPNVLRQCLNLISEFPLLSVYGYQAYSHYVRGKSLYIHNPKKELSTAENILRMLRPDKKYTDLEAKILDLALILHMEHGGGNNSTFTTHVVSSSGTDTYSAIAAALGSLKGPKHGGANIKVIQMFQDMKKEVRDWEDEEEVRAYLKRLLHKDAFDRRGLIYGMGHAIYSVSDPRAEVLKGFVESLAKEKGRMKDYRLYSMVEWMAPQVIAEERRIYKGVSANVDFYSGFVYSMLDLPLELYTPMFAVARIVGWSAHRMEELINTDKIIRPAYKNVLPEAEYIPLSER
;
A
#
# COMPACT_ATOMS: atom_id res chain seq x y z
N MET A 1 5.98 28.70 27.00
CA MET A 1 6.29 27.62 26.05
C MET A 1 6.27 28.19 24.65
N THR A 2 7.42 28.27 24.00
CA THR A 2 7.46 28.59 22.56
C THR A 2 6.77 27.44 21.81
N GLY A 3 5.55 27.68 21.32
CA GLY A 3 4.79 26.70 20.55
C GLY A 3 5.56 26.31 19.31
N PHE A 4 5.46 25.03 18.90
CA PHE A 4 5.98 24.58 17.60
C PHE A 4 5.38 25.45 16.48
N ASN A 5 6.24 26.09 15.68
CA ASN A 5 5.78 26.98 14.61
C ASN A 5 5.17 26.14 13.47
N THR A 6 3.87 26.28 13.26
CA THR A 6 3.11 25.58 12.21
C THR A 6 2.55 26.52 11.14
N LYS A 7 2.85 27.83 11.22
CA LYS A 7 2.31 28.84 10.31
C LYS A 7 3.30 29.17 9.20
N VAL A 8 2.80 29.26 7.99
CA VAL A 8 3.54 29.87 6.88
C VAL A 8 3.47 31.38 7.09
N THR A 9 4.63 32.04 7.14
CA THR A 9 4.73 33.49 7.28
C THR A 9 5.00 34.15 5.92
N PRO A 10 4.78 35.46 5.75
CA PRO A 10 5.10 36.17 4.52
C PRO A 10 6.59 36.03 4.10
N GLU A 11 7.50 35.95 5.07
CA GLU A 11 8.91 35.73 4.81
C GLU A 11 9.16 34.35 4.20
N ILE A 12 8.46 33.30 4.70
CA ILE A 12 8.54 31.93 4.14
C ILE A 12 7.93 31.91 2.73
N GLU A 13 6.83 32.63 2.49
CA GLU A 13 6.23 32.74 1.15
C GLU A 13 7.20 33.38 0.14
N ASN A 14 7.85 34.50 0.55
CA ASN A 14 8.85 35.17 -0.29
C ASN A 14 10.06 34.26 -0.59
N LEU A 15 10.59 33.57 0.43
CA LEU A 15 11.68 32.60 0.24
C LEU A 15 11.25 31.42 -0.65
N THR A 16 10.00 30.96 -0.55
CA THR A 16 9.43 29.93 -1.42
C THR A 16 9.39 30.37 -2.87
N GLN A 17 9.01 31.64 -3.12
CA GLN A 17 9.02 32.19 -4.48
C GLN A 17 10.42 32.17 -5.10
N LYS A 18 11.46 32.58 -4.35
CA LYS A 18 12.86 32.46 -4.78
C LYS A 18 13.28 31.03 -5.08
N CYS A 19 12.85 30.05 -4.27
CA CYS A 19 13.09 28.63 -4.55
C CYS A 19 12.46 28.20 -5.88
N VAL A 20 11.22 28.63 -6.16
CA VAL A 20 10.53 28.30 -7.42
C VAL A 20 11.24 28.92 -8.62
N GLU A 21 11.62 30.20 -8.54
CA GLU A 21 12.31 30.92 -9.61
C GLU A 21 13.65 30.27 -9.99
N HIS A 22 14.44 29.84 -9.00
CA HIS A 22 15.77 29.30 -9.24
C HIS A 22 15.84 27.77 -9.33
N SER A 23 14.75 27.05 -9.02
CA SER A 23 14.74 25.57 -9.06
C SER A 23 13.79 25.02 -10.12
N SER A 24 13.06 25.86 -10.83
CA SER A 24 12.17 25.42 -11.93
C SER A 24 12.99 24.91 -13.10
N MET A 25 12.65 23.69 -13.56
CA MET A 25 13.38 22.99 -14.63
C MET A 25 12.60 23.15 -15.97
N ASP A 26 13.27 23.53 -17.03
CA ASP A 26 12.69 23.47 -18.37
C ASP A 26 12.39 22.01 -18.75
N VAL A 27 11.12 21.74 -19.04
CA VAL A 27 10.62 20.40 -19.37
C VAL A 27 11.31 19.84 -20.63
N SER A 28 11.75 20.68 -21.57
CA SER A 28 12.44 20.26 -22.78
C SER A 28 13.78 19.57 -22.50
N LEU A 29 14.44 19.91 -21.39
CA LEU A 29 15.71 19.30 -20.97
C LEU A 29 15.60 17.81 -20.70
N TYR A 30 14.44 17.34 -20.23
CA TYR A 30 14.22 15.89 -20.03
C TYR A 30 14.31 15.13 -21.35
N GLY A 31 13.75 15.68 -22.44
CA GLY A 31 13.89 15.09 -23.77
C GLY A 31 15.31 15.23 -24.32
N LYS A 32 15.93 16.41 -24.15
CA LYS A 32 17.31 16.68 -24.61
C LYS A 32 18.34 15.72 -24.04
N TYR A 33 18.20 15.36 -22.77
CA TYR A 33 19.14 14.46 -22.05
C TYR A 33 18.62 13.03 -21.91
N ASP A 34 17.53 12.67 -22.59
CA ASP A 34 16.89 11.34 -22.51
C ASP A 34 16.60 10.88 -21.08
N VAL A 35 16.17 11.80 -20.20
CA VAL A 35 15.87 11.49 -18.79
C VAL A 35 14.54 10.76 -18.67
N LYS A 36 14.57 9.58 -18.09
CA LYS A 36 13.38 8.74 -17.85
C LYS A 36 12.66 9.22 -16.58
N ARG A 37 11.71 10.16 -16.74
CA ARG A 37 10.99 10.76 -15.61
C ARG A 37 10.21 9.71 -14.82
N GLY A 38 10.46 9.67 -13.50
CA GLY A 38 9.89 8.64 -12.64
C GLY A 38 10.37 7.22 -12.98
N LEU A 39 11.55 7.09 -13.57
CA LEU A 39 12.13 5.83 -14.08
C LEU A 39 11.22 5.12 -15.08
N ARG A 40 10.51 5.92 -15.93
CA ARG A 40 9.67 5.42 -17.02
C ARG A 40 10.02 6.08 -18.33
N ASP A 41 10.01 5.29 -19.38
CA ASP A 41 10.15 5.77 -20.74
C ASP A 41 8.89 6.53 -21.18
N ILE A 42 8.96 7.26 -22.29
CA ILE A 42 7.84 8.03 -22.85
C ILE A 42 6.62 7.17 -23.21
N ASN A 43 6.87 5.89 -23.55
CA ASN A 43 5.82 4.89 -23.81
C ASN A 43 5.21 4.30 -22.51
N GLY A 44 5.69 4.74 -21.32
CA GLY A 44 5.26 4.26 -20.01
C GLY A 44 5.95 2.98 -19.52
N LYS A 45 6.90 2.40 -20.29
CA LYS A 45 7.69 1.24 -19.87
C LYS A 45 8.65 1.62 -18.75
N GLY A 46 8.69 0.82 -17.66
CA GLY A 46 9.62 1.05 -16.56
C GLY A 46 11.08 0.77 -16.97
N VAL A 47 12.01 1.56 -16.41
CA VAL A 47 13.44 1.25 -16.50
C VAL A 47 13.72 -0.04 -15.73
N LEU A 48 14.47 -0.96 -16.31
CA LEU A 48 14.90 -2.17 -15.61
C LEU A 48 16.01 -1.79 -14.62
N ALA A 49 15.67 -1.71 -13.34
CA ALA A 49 16.57 -1.25 -12.28
C ALA A 49 17.20 -2.37 -11.45
N GLY A 50 16.67 -3.61 -11.55
CA GLY A 50 17.16 -4.75 -10.78
C GLY A 50 16.51 -6.06 -11.21
N LEU A 51 16.92 -7.14 -10.57
CA LEU A 51 16.36 -8.48 -10.73
C LEU A 51 15.71 -8.92 -9.43
N THR A 52 14.66 -9.72 -9.52
CA THR A 52 13.97 -10.30 -8.35
C THR A 52 13.45 -11.69 -8.65
N GLN A 53 13.44 -12.54 -7.63
CA GLN A 53 12.79 -13.86 -7.63
C GLN A 53 11.50 -13.85 -6.79
N ILE A 54 11.14 -12.70 -6.18
CA ILE A 54 10.03 -12.61 -5.22
C ILE A 54 8.69 -12.65 -5.93
N SER A 55 8.54 -11.84 -6.98
CA SER A 55 7.27 -11.75 -7.71
C SER A 55 7.46 -11.41 -9.18
N ASN A 56 6.44 -11.74 -9.98
CA ASN A 56 6.36 -11.36 -11.38
C ASN A 56 4.99 -10.74 -11.66
N VAL A 57 5.00 -9.55 -12.24
CA VAL A 57 3.81 -8.76 -12.60
C VAL A 57 3.74 -8.66 -14.11
N GLN A 58 2.77 -9.32 -14.73
CA GLN A 58 2.62 -9.39 -16.19
C GLN A 58 1.32 -8.74 -16.62
N ALA A 59 1.37 -7.94 -17.68
CA ALA A 59 0.23 -7.30 -18.33
C ALA A 59 0.39 -7.21 -19.84
N VAL A 60 1.48 -7.76 -20.37
CA VAL A 60 1.78 -7.84 -21.79
C VAL A 60 2.28 -9.24 -22.14
N LYS A 61 1.97 -9.68 -23.35
CA LYS A 61 2.51 -10.90 -23.98
C LYS A 61 3.17 -10.54 -25.29
N VAL A 62 4.12 -11.35 -25.72
CA VAL A 62 4.76 -11.17 -27.03
C VAL A 62 3.98 -12.00 -28.05
N VAL A 63 3.48 -11.35 -29.12
CA VAL A 63 2.83 -11.96 -30.27
C VAL A 63 3.54 -11.42 -31.51
N ASP A 64 4.10 -12.31 -32.33
CA ASP A 64 4.87 -11.97 -33.54
C ASP A 64 5.97 -10.92 -33.29
N GLY A 65 6.69 -11.07 -32.16
CA GLY A 65 7.79 -10.18 -31.76
C GLY A 65 7.34 -8.80 -31.21
N LYS A 66 6.04 -8.55 -31.05
CA LYS A 66 5.48 -7.30 -30.52
C LYS A 66 4.83 -7.53 -29.17
N GLU A 67 5.05 -6.60 -28.24
CA GLU A 67 4.35 -6.58 -26.96
C GLU A 67 2.90 -6.13 -27.16
N VAL A 68 1.94 -6.98 -26.79
CA VAL A 68 0.50 -6.67 -26.82
C VAL A 68 -0.08 -6.78 -25.41
N PRO A 69 -1.01 -5.89 -25.01
CA PRO A 69 -1.70 -5.98 -23.74
C PRO A 69 -2.42 -7.33 -23.58
N CYS A 70 -2.38 -7.90 -22.38
CA CYS A 70 -3.12 -9.10 -22.02
C CYS A 70 -3.76 -8.95 -20.64
N ALA A 71 -4.59 -9.93 -20.26
CA ALA A 71 -5.10 -10.01 -18.89
C ALA A 71 -3.94 -10.02 -17.90
N GLY A 72 -4.05 -9.25 -16.82
CA GLY A 72 -3.03 -9.15 -15.82
C GLY A 72 -2.79 -10.47 -15.09
N SER A 73 -1.53 -10.77 -14.80
CA SER A 73 -1.14 -11.91 -13.97
C SER A 73 -0.14 -11.44 -12.90
N LEU A 74 -0.26 -12.04 -11.73
CA LEU A 74 0.64 -11.82 -10.60
C LEU A 74 1.09 -13.17 -10.08
N TYR A 75 2.41 -13.32 -9.94
CA TYR A 75 3.02 -14.54 -9.44
C TYR A 75 3.84 -14.22 -8.19
N TYR A 76 3.66 -14.99 -7.13
CA TYR A 76 4.50 -15.00 -5.93
C TYR A 76 5.42 -16.21 -5.98
N ARG A 77 6.73 -15.98 -6.09
CA ARG A 77 7.73 -17.05 -6.22
C ARG A 77 7.37 -18.10 -7.30
N GLY A 78 6.79 -17.64 -8.41
CA GLY A 78 6.38 -18.50 -9.53
C GLY A 78 4.96 -19.07 -9.43
N TYR A 79 4.27 -18.96 -8.30
CA TYR A 79 2.88 -19.40 -8.14
C TYR A 79 1.90 -18.28 -8.50
N ASN A 80 0.92 -18.59 -9.35
CA ASN A 80 -0.12 -17.63 -9.71
C ASN A 80 -0.98 -17.28 -8.49
N ILE A 81 -1.22 -15.98 -8.26
CA ILE A 81 -1.98 -15.50 -7.11
C ILE A 81 -3.42 -16.06 -7.09
N LYS A 82 -4.04 -16.26 -8.25
CA LYS A 82 -5.38 -16.83 -8.34
C LYS A 82 -5.39 -18.28 -7.87
N ASP A 83 -4.39 -19.08 -8.26
CA ASP A 83 -4.29 -20.49 -7.86
C ASP A 83 -3.99 -20.62 -6.35
N LEU A 84 -3.08 -19.77 -5.83
CA LEU A 84 -2.79 -19.71 -4.40
C LEU A 84 -4.06 -19.41 -3.59
N THR A 85 -4.78 -18.35 -3.97
CA THR A 85 -5.99 -17.94 -3.24
C THR A 85 -7.12 -18.96 -3.38
N ALA A 86 -7.30 -19.57 -4.55
CA ALA A 86 -8.26 -20.65 -4.76
C ALA A 86 -7.94 -21.86 -3.88
N GLY A 87 -6.66 -22.22 -3.72
CA GLY A 87 -6.24 -23.30 -2.82
C GLY A 87 -6.68 -23.07 -1.38
N PHE A 88 -6.43 -21.85 -0.83
CA PHE A 88 -6.84 -21.50 0.53
C PHE A 88 -8.35 -21.54 0.74
N VAL A 89 -9.10 -21.03 -0.26
CA VAL A 89 -10.57 -21.02 -0.22
C VAL A 89 -11.14 -22.44 -0.29
N ASN A 90 -10.65 -23.28 -1.22
CA ASN A 90 -11.11 -24.65 -1.37
C ASN A 90 -10.85 -25.51 -0.13
N ASP A 91 -9.72 -25.29 0.52
CA ASP A 91 -9.36 -25.98 1.76
C ASP A 91 -10.03 -25.34 3.01
N ASN A 92 -10.80 -24.28 2.84
CA ASN A 92 -11.43 -23.52 3.92
C ASN A 92 -10.46 -23.07 5.02
N ARG A 93 -9.26 -22.60 4.68
CA ARG A 93 -8.19 -22.20 5.60
C ARG A 93 -7.68 -20.80 5.35
N PHE A 94 -6.92 -20.24 6.30
CA PHE A 94 -6.23 -18.97 6.20
C PHE A 94 -4.91 -19.16 5.43
N GLY A 95 -4.56 -18.19 4.57
CA GLY A 95 -3.40 -18.27 3.69
C GLY A 95 -2.31 -17.24 3.97
N PHE A 96 -2.53 -16.26 4.86
CA PHE A 96 -1.56 -15.18 5.11
C PHE A 96 -0.20 -15.73 5.57
N GLU A 97 -0.16 -16.60 6.57
CA GLU A 97 1.08 -17.15 7.12
C GLU A 97 1.79 -18.05 6.09
N GLU A 98 1.06 -18.83 5.31
CA GLU A 98 1.63 -19.68 4.26
C GLU A 98 2.23 -18.85 3.13
N THR A 99 1.53 -17.79 2.70
CA THR A 99 2.04 -16.88 1.68
C THR A 99 3.24 -16.08 2.19
N THR A 100 3.26 -15.74 3.48
CA THR A 100 4.44 -15.15 4.15
C THR A 100 5.64 -16.09 4.07
N TYR A 101 5.45 -17.36 4.37
CA TYR A 101 6.50 -18.38 4.25
C TYR A 101 7.00 -18.50 2.80
N LEU A 102 6.08 -18.58 1.85
CA LEU A 102 6.41 -18.64 0.42
C LEU A 102 7.28 -17.46 -0.04
N LEU A 103 6.87 -16.24 0.28
CA LEU A 103 7.59 -15.03 -0.14
C LEU A 103 8.99 -14.93 0.48
N LEU A 104 9.13 -15.29 1.76
CA LEU A 104 10.41 -15.23 2.47
C LEU A 104 11.35 -16.37 2.04
N PHE A 105 10.86 -17.60 1.92
CA PHE A 105 11.71 -18.79 1.77
C PHE A 105 11.68 -19.42 0.38
N GLY A 106 10.83 -18.93 -0.53
CA GLY A 106 10.85 -19.29 -1.95
C GLY A 106 10.15 -20.61 -2.30
N LYS A 107 9.53 -21.28 -1.33
CA LYS A 107 8.78 -22.55 -1.52
C LYS A 107 7.52 -22.57 -0.67
N LEU A 108 6.53 -23.33 -1.08
CA LEU A 108 5.38 -23.65 -0.24
C LEU A 108 5.82 -24.56 0.92
N PRO A 109 5.35 -24.29 2.16
CA PRO A 109 5.68 -25.15 3.30
C PRO A 109 4.93 -26.49 3.24
N SER A 110 5.51 -27.53 3.78
CA SER A 110 4.76 -28.71 4.21
C SER A 110 3.82 -28.36 5.37
N ALA A 111 2.84 -29.22 5.66
CA ALA A 111 1.91 -29.00 6.78
C ALA A 111 2.65 -28.79 8.12
N LYS A 112 3.75 -29.53 8.34
CA LYS A 112 4.57 -29.40 9.54
C LYS A 112 5.33 -28.06 9.56
N GLU A 113 5.99 -27.69 8.45
CA GLU A 113 6.71 -26.40 8.35
C GLU A 113 5.76 -25.22 8.55
N LEU A 114 4.52 -25.31 8.02
CA LEU A 114 3.50 -24.27 8.21
C LEU A 114 3.10 -24.14 9.69
N ALA A 115 2.83 -25.26 10.36
CA ALA A 115 2.46 -25.26 11.78
C ALA A 115 3.57 -24.71 12.68
N ASP A 116 4.82 -25.12 12.42
CA ASP A 116 6.00 -24.62 13.13
C ASP A 116 6.18 -23.11 12.91
N PHE A 117 6.00 -22.64 11.67
CA PHE A 117 6.10 -21.22 11.31
C PHE A 117 4.97 -20.37 11.92
N GLN A 118 3.74 -20.86 11.90
CA GLN A 118 2.61 -20.20 12.56
C GLN A 118 2.87 -20.06 14.07
N THR A 119 3.42 -21.10 14.70
CA THR A 119 3.80 -21.08 16.12
C THR A 119 4.88 -20.02 16.39
N LEU A 120 5.88 -19.92 15.51
CA LEU A 120 6.95 -18.93 15.61
C LEU A 120 6.38 -17.50 15.52
N LEU A 121 5.57 -17.20 14.50
CA LEU A 121 4.95 -15.87 14.35
C LEU A 121 4.03 -15.53 15.53
N ALA A 122 3.24 -16.51 16.01
CA ALA A 122 2.36 -16.33 17.15
C ALA A 122 3.11 -15.99 18.44
N ALA A 123 4.31 -16.57 18.64
CA ALA A 123 5.17 -16.26 19.78
C ALA A 123 5.71 -14.82 19.75
N GLN A 124 5.85 -14.23 18.56
CA GLN A 124 6.36 -12.88 18.36
C GLN A 124 5.27 -11.80 18.33
N ARG A 125 3.99 -12.17 18.45
CA ARG A 125 2.85 -11.21 18.51
C ARG A 125 2.78 -10.49 19.86
N SER A 126 3.83 -9.78 20.22
CA SER A 126 3.89 -8.99 21.46
C SER A 126 4.79 -7.78 21.26
N LEU A 127 4.49 -6.70 21.95
CA LEU A 127 5.32 -5.48 21.96
C LEU A 127 6.19 -5.45 23.24
N PRO A 128 7.32 -4.73 23.25
CA PRO A 128 8.13 -4.55 24.43
C PRO A 128 7.31 -4.04 25.62
N ARG A 129 7.76 -4.38 26.84
CA ARG A 129 7.08 -3.96 28.08
C ARG A 129 6.84 -2.45 28.09
N ASN A 130 5.62 -2.05 28.40
CA ASN A 130 5.17 -0.65 28.45
C ASN A 130 5.17 0.11 27.10
N PHE A 131 5.55 -0.50 25.99
CA PHE A 131 5.63 0.17 24.68
C PHE A 131 4.31 0.84 24.28
N VAL A 132 3.18 0.16 24.47
CA VAL A 132 1.86 0.74 24.17
C VAL A 132 1.63 2.02 24.95
N ARG A 133 1.90 2.01 26.27
CA ARG A 133 1.71 3.18 27.15
C ARG A 133 2.67 4.30 26.83
N ASP A 134 3.96 3.99 26.68
CA ASP A 134 5.04 4.99 26.66
C ASP A 134 5.35 5.52 25.26
N VAL A 135 5.01 4.77 24.21
CA VAL A 135 5.25 5.14 22.81
C VAL A 135 3.95 5.44 22.08
N ILE A 136 3.04 4.45 21.99
CA ILE A 136 1.84 4.59 21.15
C ILE A 136 0.87 5.62 21.76
N MET A 137 0.60 5.55 23.06
CA MET A 137 -0.36 6.43 23.74
C MET A 137 0.17 7.83 24.04
N LYS A 138 1.49 8.06 24.04
CA LYS A 138 2.09 9.36 24.37
C LYS A 138 1.91 10.42 23.29
N ALA A 139 1.82 10.01 22.03
CA ALA A 139 1.67 10.92 20.91
C ALA A 139 0.63 10.40 19.91
N PRO A 140 -0.64 10.27 20.32
CA PRO A 140 -1.71 9.84 19.42
C PRO A 140 -1.92 10.88 18.33
N GLY A 141 -2.15 10.43 17.12
CA GLY A 141 -2.37 11.30 15.96
C GLY A 141 -3.34 10.68 14.97
N ARG A 142 -3.99 11.52 14.16
CA ARG A 142 -4.94 11.08 13.13
C ARG A 142 -4.29 10.17 12.07
N ASP A 143 -3.03 10.41 11.78
CA ASP A 143 -2.29 9.67 10.77
C ASP A 143 -1.65 8.42 11.38
N ILE A 144 -2.34 7.28 11.23
CA ILE A 144 -1.88 6.00 11.78
C ILE A 144 -0.63 5.49 11.07
N MET A 145 -0.42 5.83 9.79
CA MET A 145 0.84 5.51 9.08
C MET A 145 2.04 6.23 9.72
N ASN A 146 1.86 7.48 10.14
CA ASN A 146 2.90 8.21 10.90
C ASN A 146 3.13 7.56 12.28
N ALA A 147 2.05 7.19 12.98
CA ALA A 147 2.18 6.49 14.28
C ALA A 147 2.92 5.16 14.12
N LEU A 148 2.61 4.40 13.07
CA LEU A 148 3.28 3.13 12.74
C LEU A 148 4.78 3.36 12.44
N SER A 149 5.13 4.33 11.59
CA SER A 149 6.53 4.65 11.26
C SER A 149 7.35 5.05 12.50
N ARG A 150 6.78 5.89 13.38
CA ARG A 150 7.42 6.27 14.64
C ARG A 150 7.61 5.08 15.58
N SER A 151 6.62 4.19 15.64
CA SER A 151 6.70 2.98 16.45
C SER A 151 7.81 2.05 15.94
N VAL A 152 7.89 1.85 14.62
CA VAL A 152 8.95 1.03 14.01
C VAL A 152 10.34 1.62 14.33
N LEU A 153 10.54 2.92 14.14
CA LEU A 153 11.82 3.56 14.49
C LEU A 153 12.13 3.48 16.00
N THR A 154 11.11 3.51 16.84
CA THR A 154 11.31 3.40 18.30
C THR A 154 11.66 1.98 18.72
N LEU A 155 11.17 0.92 18.00
CA LEU A 155 11.53 -0.47 18.25
C LEU A 155 13.03 -0.73 18.12
N TYR A 156 13.75 0.04 17.29
CA TYR A 156 15.21 0.02 17.20
C TYR A 156 15.86 0.14 18.60
N SER A 157 15.36 1.02 19.46
CA SER A 157 15.90 1.25 20.81
C SER A 157 15.61 0.12 21.80
N TYR A 158 14.76 -0.82 21.45
CA TYR A 158 14.43 -2.01 22.25
C TYR A 158 15.12 -3.27 21.75
N ASP A 159 15.79 -3.22 20.59
CA ASP A 159 16.58 -4.33 20.06
C ASP A 159 18.01 -4.24 20.57
N ASN A 160 18.55 -5.35 21.06
CA ASN A 160 19.93 -5.41 21.55
C ASN A 160 20.98 -5.42 20.42
N ASN A 161 20.57 -5.77 19.19
CA ASN A 161 21.43 -5.86 18.01
C ASN A 161 20.77 -5.15 16.80
N PRO A 162 20.41 -3.86 16.90
CA PRO A 162 19.62 -3.20 15.88
C PRO A 162 20.40 -3.02 14.56
N ASP A 163 21.70 -2.75 14.63
CA ASP A 163 22.58 -2.46 13.49
C ASP A 163 23.24 -3.70 12.87
N ASP A 164 23.05 -4.87 13.45
CA ASP A 164 23.56 -6.11 12.88
C ASP A 164 22.73 -6.52 11.66
N ILE A 165 23.32 -6.35 10.47
CA ILE A 165 22.76 -6.69 9.17
C ILE A 165 23.08 -8.11 8.69
N SER A 166 23.59 -8.97 9.56
CA SER A 166 23.70 -10.40 9.25
C SER A 166 22.33 -10.99 8.89
N LEU A 167 22.29 -11.87 7.91
CA LEU A 167 21.03 -12.43 7.40
C LEU A 167 20.15 -13.06 8.49
N PRO A 168 20.70 -13.83 9.47
CA PRO A 168 19.87 -14.36 10.57
C PRO A 168 19.24 -13.25 11.44
N ASN A 169 19.98 -12.17 11.71
CA ASN A 169 19.46 -11.05 12.52
C ASN A 169 18.40 -10.24 11.77
N VAL A 170 18.65 -9.94 10.50
CA VAL A 170 17.67 -9.24 9.64
C VAL A 170 16.38 -10.07 9.51
N LEU A 171 16.48 -11.38 9.30
CA LEU A 171 15.31 -12.25 9.24
C LEU A 171 14.54 -12.23 10.57
N ARG A 172 15.22 -12.31 11.72
CA ARG A 172 14.62 -12.18 13.05
C ARG A 172 13.85 -10.85 13.18
N GLN A 173 14.46 -9.74 12.80
CA GLN A 173 13.84 -8.41 12.85
C GLN A 173 12.62 -8.33 11.92
N CYS A 174 12.70 -8.86 10.71
CA CYS A 174 11.58 -8.93 9.77
C CYS A 174 10.40 -9.75 10.31
N LEU A 175 10.66 -10.92 10.89
CA LEU A 175 9.61 -11.77 11.46
C LEU A 175 8.93 -11.10 12.67
N ASN A 176 9.69 -10.40 13.52
CA ASN A 176 9.14 -9.59 14.60
C ASN A 176 8.21 -8.50 14.04
N LEU A 177 8.67 -7.70 13.08
CA LEU A 177 7.87 -6.63 12.48
C LEU A 177 6.62 -7.15 11.77
N ILE A 178 6.69 -8.27 11.04
CA ILE A 178 5.52 -8.92 10.43
C ILE A 178 4.47 -9.26 11.50
N SER A 179 4.92 -9.77 12.65
CA SER A 179 4.03 -10.16 13.76
C SER A 179 3.48 -8.97 14.54
N GLU A 180 4.24 -7.85 14.62
CA GLU A 180 3.93 -6.67 15.41
C GLU A 180 3.10 -5.62 14.66
N PHE A 181 3.17 -5.54 13.32
CA PHE A 181 2.47 -4.54 12.50
C PHE A 181 0.96 -4.50 12.75
N PRO A 182 0.24 -5.64 12.88
CA PRO A 182 -1.17 -5.63 13.26
C PRO A 182 -1.41 -4.93 14.60
N LEU A 183 -0.57 -5.19 15.61
CA LEU A 183 -0.67 -4.60 16.94
C LEU A 183 -0.40 -3.09 16.88
N LEU A 184 0.69 -2.69 16.24
CA LEU A 184 1.08 -1.28 16.09
C LEU A 184 0.00 -0.46 15.38
N SER A 185 -0.62 -1.03 14.33
CA SER A 185 -1.68 -0.39 13.55
C SER A 185 -2.96 -0.25 14.37
N VAL A 186 -3.44 -1.33 14.97
CA VAL A 186 -4.69 -1.33 15.73
C VAL A 186 -4.56 -0.49 17.00
N TYR A 187 -3.48 -0.64 17.77
CA TYR A 187 -3.28 0.15 18.99
C TYR A 187 -3.04 1.63 18.70
N GLY A 188 -2.37 1.95 17.57
CA GLY A 188 -2.24 3.32 17.09
C GLY A 188 -3.62 3.96 16.80
N TYR A 189 -4.50 3.21 16.15
CA TYR A 189 -5.88 3.65 15.94
C TYR A 189 -6.68 3.78 17.25
N GLN A 190 -6.56 2.82 18.17
CA GLN A 190 -7.26 2.88 19.47
C GLN A 190 -6.81 4.09 20.29
N ALA A 191 -5.51 4.40 20.29
CA ALA A 191 -4.98 5.60 20.93
C ALA A 191 -5.54 6.88 20.30
N TYR A 192 -5.55 6.98 18.97
CA TYR A 192 -6.18 8.10 18.25
C TYR A 192 -7.69 8.20 18.56
N SER A 193 -8.41 7.10 18.50
CA SER A 193 -9.86 7.05 18.76
C SER A 193 -10.19 7.52 20.17
N HIS A 194 -9.37 7.14 21.15
CA HIS A 194 -9.54 7.55 22.54
C HIS A 194 -9.17 9.02 22.78
N TYR A 195 -7.92 9.38 22.53
CA TYR A 195 -7.39 10.70 22.92
C TYR A 195 -7.85 11.85 22.03
N VAL A 196 -8.15 11.59 20.76
CA VAL A 196 -8.52 12.62 19.79
C VAL A 196 -10.03 12.63 19.51
N ARG A 197 -10.67 11.45 19.45
CA ARG A 197 -12.11 11.34 19.14
C ARG A 197 -12.98 11.13 20.38
N GLY A 198 -12.42 11.04 21.58
CA GLY A 198 -13.14 10.88 22.84
C GLY A 198 -13.89 9.53 22.99
N LYS A 199 -13.46 8.48 22.26
CA LYS A 199 -14.05 7.15 22.36
C LYS A 199 -13.47 6.36 23.52
N SER A 200 -14.13 5.27 23.94
CA SER A 200 -13.58 4.33 24.91
C SER A 200 -12.28 3.71 24.38
N LEU A 201 -11.33 3.46 25.27
CA LEU A 201 -10.08 2.82 24.94
C LEU A 201 -10.23 1.30 25.03
N TYR A 202 -9.91 0.62 23.94
CA TYR A 202 -9.89 -0.86 23.89
C TYR A 202 -8.50 -1.32 23.51
N ILE A 203 -7.83 -2.05 24.42
CA ILE A 203 -6.54 -2.71 24.15
C ILE A 203 -6.73 -4.20 24.38
N HIS A 204 -7.05 -4.91 23.31
CA HIS A 204 -7.22 -6.34 23.32
C HIS A 204 -5.94 -7.04 22.88
N ASN A 205 -5.42 -7.94 23.71
CA ASN A 205 -4.26 -8.73 23.37
C ASN A 205 -4.58 -9.74 22.25
N PRO A 206 -3.64 -9.98 21.31
CA PRO A 206 -3.80 -11.04 20.32
C PRO A 206 -3.83 -12.40 20.98
N LYS A 207 -4.39 -13.38 20.28
CA LYS A 207 -4.41 -14.78 20.68
C LYS A 207 -3.48 -15.59 19.76
N LYS A 208 -2.74 -16.52 20.36
CA LYS A 208 -1.75 -17.31 19.63
C LYS A 208 -2.38 -18.29 18.65
N GLU A 209 -3.54 -18.82 19.00
CA GLU A 209 -4.31 -19.79 18.21
C GLU A 209 -5.04 -19.20 17.01
N LEU A 210 -5.13 -17.86 16.91
CA LEU A 210 -5.83 -17.18 15.82
C LEU A 210 -4.87 -16.74 14.71
N SER A 211 -5.37 -16.72 13.48
CA SER A 211 -4.68 -16.14 12.32
C SER A 211 -4.43 -14.63 12.48
N THR A 212 -3.62 -14.06 11.61
CA THR A 212 -3.37 -12.61 11.59
C THR A 212 -4.65 -11.82 11.32
N ALA A 213 -5.48 -12.26 10.37
CA ALA A 213 -6.75 -11.58 10.03
C ALA A 213 -7.75 -11.62 11.19
N GLU A 214 -7.92 -12.78 11.85
CA GLU A 214 -8.78 -12.92 13.02
C GLU A 214 -8.32 -12.03 14.17
N ASN A 215 -7.02 -11.99 14.44
CA ASN A 215 -6.46 -11.13 15.48
C ASN A 215 -6.68 -9.64 15.20
N ILE A 216 -6.58 -9.18 13.95
CA ILE A 216 -6.86 -7.79 13.57
C ILE A 216 -8.32 -7.45 13.93
N LEU A 217 -9.29 -8.25 13.47
CA LEU A 217 -10.71 -8.00 13.73
C LEU A 217 -11.02 -8.05 15.23
N ARG A 218 -10.49 -9.06 15.91
CA ARG A 218 -10.67 -9.23 17.35
C ARG A 218 -10.08 -8.07 18.16
N MET A 219 -8.90 -7.60 17.83
CA MET A 219 -8.26 -6.49 18.54
C MET A 219 -8.93 -5.15 18.26
N LEU A 220 -9.47 -4.97 17.06
CA LEU A 220 -10.10 -3.72 16.65
C LEU A 220 -11.48 -3.53 17.28
N ARG A 221 -12.28 -4.58 17.37
CA ARG A 221 -13.69 -4.52 17.77
C ARG A 221 -13.85 -4.53 19.28
N PRO A 222 -14.70 -3.64 19.85
CA PRO A 222 -14.94 -3.58 21.30
C PRO A 222 -15.41 -4.91 21.90
N ASP A 223 -16.28 -5.63 21.19
CA ASP A 223 -16.88 -6.90 21.60
C ASP A 223 -16.06 -8.14 21.19
N LYS A 224 -14.96 -7.93 20.43
CA LYS A 224 -14.06 -8.97 19.91
C LYS A 224 -14.71 -9.95 18.92
N LYS A 225 -15.91 -9.64 18.41
CA LYS A 225 -16.68 -10.54 17.54
C LYS A 225 -16.40 -10.27 16.07
N TYR A 226 -16.40 -11.34 15.30
CA TYR A 226 -16.31 -11.34 13.85
C TYR A 226 -16.90 -12.65 13.31
N THR A 227 -17.26 -12.68 12.03
CA THR A 227 -17.69 -13.92 11.38
C THR A 227 -16.50 -14.59 10.70
N ASP A 228 -16.58 -15.89 10.42
CA ASP A 228 -15.56 -16.63 9.67
C ASP A 228 -15.37 -16.01 8.27
N LEU A 229 -16.46 -15.62 7.61
CA LEU A 229 -16.42 -14.95 6.30
C LEU A 229 -15.65 -13.62 6.36
N GLU A 230 -15.89 -12.79 7.37
CA GLU A 230 -15.15 -11.54 7.55
C GLU A 230 -13.64 -11.78 7.70
N ALA A 231 -13.27 -12.74 8.53
CA ALA A 231 -11.85 -13.06 8.77
C ALA A 231 -11.17 -13.60 7.51
N LYS A 232 -11.82 -14.49 6.76
CA LYS A 232 -11.28 -15.04 5.50
C LYS A 232 -11.16 -14.01 4.39
N ILE A 233 -12.11 -13.11 4.26
CA ILE A 233 -12.03 -12.05 3.26
C ILE A 233 -10.95 -11.03 3.63
N LEU A 234 -10.76 -10.72 4.91
CA LEU A 234 -9.63 -9.90 5.34
C LEU A 234 -8.29 -10.59 5.06
N ASP A 235 -8.17 -11.88 5.33
CA ASP A 235 -6.99 -12.68 5.03
C ASP A 235 -6.63 -12.63 3.54
N LEU A 236 -7.62 -12.87 2.66
CA LEU A 236 -7.45 -12.74 1.22
C LEU A 236 -7.01 -11.32 0.82
N ALA A 237 -7.63 -10.29 1.37
CA ALA A 237 -7.25 -8.91 1.08
C ALA A 237 -5.79 -8.64 1.50
N LEU A 238 -5.34 -9.16 2.64
CA LEU A 238 -3.96 -9.06 3.07
C LEU A 238 -3.03 -9.78 2.08
N ILE A 239 -3.32 -11.03 1.69
CA ILE A 239 -2.52 -11.80 0.72
C ILE A 239 -2.34 -11.03 -0.59
N LEU A 240 -3.40 -10.44 -1.13
CA LEU A 240 -3.37 -9.70 -2.40
C LEU A 240 -2.59 -8.37 -2.33
N HIS A 241 -2.32 -7.87 -1.13
CA HIS A 241 -1.54 -6.65 -0.91
C HIS A 241 -0.07 -6.91 -0.51
N MET A 242 0.32 -8.18 -0.23
CA MET A 242 1.66 -8.50 0.27
C MET A 242 2.78 -8.05 -0.65
N GLU A 243 2.60 -8.21 -1.98
CA GLU A 243 3.68 -7.98 -2.94
C GLU A 243 3.13 -7.51 -4.29
N HIS A 244 3.90 -6.68 -5.01
CA HIS A 244 3.55 -6.22 -6.35
C HIS A 244 4.77 -5.72 -7.14
N GLY A 245 5.85 -6.47 -7.11
CA GLY A 245 7.07 -6.23 -7.87
C GLY A 245 8.08 -5.30 -7.20
N GLY A 246 9.35 -5.55 -7.46
CA GLY A 246 10.49 -4.79 -6.93
C GLY A 246 10.51 -3.31 -7.34
N GLY A 247 9.87 -2.96 -8.47
CA GLY A 247 9.73 -1.58 -8.97
C GLY A 247 8.56 -0.80 -8.33
N ASN A 248 7.77 -1.41 -7.47
CA ASN A 248 6.78 -0.69 -6.67
C ASN A 248 7.46 0.36 -5.78
N ASN A 249 6.91 1.57 -5.66
CA ASN A 249 7.61 2.70 -5.06
C ASN A 249 8.15 2.40 -3.65
N SER A 250 7.35 1.80 -2.77
CA SER A 250 7.80 1.46 -1.41
C SER A 250 8.77 0.27 -1.39
N THR A 251 8.62 -0.69 -2.27
CA THR A 251 9.56 -1.82 -2.43
C THR A 251 10.89 -1.33 -2.99
N PHE A 252 10.88 -0.47 -4.01
CA PHE A 252 12.09 0.14 -4.55
C PHE A 252 12.79 1.02 -3.50
N THR A 253 12.04 1.75 -2.68
CA THR A 253 12.60 2.47 -1.51
C THR A 253 13.29 1.50 -0.55
N THR A 254 12.72 0.32 -0.30
CA THR A 254 13.37 -0.72 0.52
C THR A 254 14.70 -1.17 -0.08
N HIS A 255 14.77 -1.41 -1.39
CA HIS A 255 16.02 -1.72 -2.08
C HIS A 255 17.04 -0.59 -1.93
N VAL A 256 16.66 0.65 -2.28
CA VAL A 256 17.55 1.82 -2.21
C VAL A 256 18.16 1.99 -0.82
N VAL A 257 17.31 1.95 0.22
CA VAL A 257 17.76 2.17 1.59
C VAL A 257 18.54 0.97 2.13
N SER A 258 18.14 -0.27 1.79
CA SER A 258 18.88 -1.49 2.17
C SER A 258 20.25 -1.54 1.55
N SER A 259 20.43 -1.06 0.31
CA SER A 259 21.73 -1.05 -0.40
C SER A 259 22.78 -0.16 0.27
N SER A 260 22.36 0.76 1.15
CA SER A 260 23.28 1.59 1.95
C SER A 260 23.85 0.86 3.17
N GLY A 261 23.38 -0.35 3.49
CA GLY A 261 23.79 -1.11 4.67
C GLY A 261 23.14 -0.65 5.98
N THR A 262 22.02 0.09 5.93
CA THR A 262 21.33 0.55 7.13
C THR A 262 20.57 -0.58 7.84
N ASP A 263 20.14 -0.32 9.08
CA ASP A 263 19.34 -1.23 9.90
C ASP A 263 17.94 -1.51 9.30
N THR A 264 17.28 -2.56 9.78
CA THR A 264 15.98 -2.99 9.30
C THR A 264 14.87 -2.00 9.64
N TYR A 265 14.90 -1.39 10.81
CA TYR A 265 13.86 -0.46 11.27
C TYR A 265 13.83 0.80 10.40
N SER A 266 15.01 1.36 10.09
CA SER A 266 15.15 2.51 9.18
C SER A 266 14.70 2.18 7.76
N ALA A 267 15.06 1.01 7.21
CA ALA A 267 14.63 0.58 5.88
C ALA A 267 13.11 0.43 5.79
N ILE A 268 12.47 -0.19 6.77
CA ILE A 268 11.02 -0.37 6.82
C ILE A 268 10.29 0.96 7.09
N ALA A 269 10.83 1.84 7.93
CA ALA A 269 10.26 3.17 8.14
C ALA A 269 10.29 4.02 6.85
N ALA A 270 11.35 3.92 6.05
CA ALA A 270 11.42 4.57 4.73
C ALA A 270 10.36 4.01 3.77
N ALA A 271 10.17 2.70 3.73
CA ALA A 271 9.12 2.06 2.94
C ALA A 271 7.71 2.51 3.38
N LEU A 272 7.45 2.63 4.69
CA LEU A 272 6.21 3.19 5.24
C LEU A 272 6.00 4.64 4.80
N GLY A 273 7.04 5.47 4.82
CA GLY A 273 7.01 6.84 4.32
C GLY A 273 6.61 6.93 2.84
N SER A 274 7.15 6.03 2.01
CA SER A 274 6.76 5.90 0.61
C SER A 274 5.30 5.47 0.44
N LEU A 275 4.87 4.41 1.15
CA LEU A 275 3.50 3.89 1.05
C LEU A 275 2.45 4.90 1.54
N LYS A 276 2.77 5.69 2.56
CA LYS A 276 1.89 6.73 3.12
C LYS A 276 1.48 7.77 2.07
N GLY A 277 2.29 8.01 1.05
CA GLY A 277 2.04 9.03 0.03
C GLY A 277 0.70 8.82 -0.68
N PRO A 278 -0.11 9.89 -0.89
CA PRO A 278 -1.45 9.78 -1.48
C PRO A 278 -1.46 9.27 -2.93
N LYS A 279 -0.32 9.30 -3.61
CA LYS A 279 -0.15 8.74 -4.96
C LYS A 279 0.19 7.24 -4.95
N HIS A 280 0.41 6.64 -3.77
CA HIS A 280 0.76 5.24 -3.61
C HIS A 280 -0.30 4.49 -2.78
N GLY A 281 -0.27 4.57 -1.45
CA GLY A 281 -1.15 3.77 -0.60
C GLY A 281 -2.52 4.39 -0.26
N GLY A 282 -2.82 5.59 -0.75
CA GLY A 282 -4.05 6.30 -0.41
C GLY A 282 -5.22 6.12 -1.39
N ALA A 283 -5.08 5.29 -2.42
CA ALA A 283 -6.06 5.19 -3.50
C ALA A 283 -7.40 4.57 -3.05
N ASN A 284 -7.37 3.54 -2.21
CA ASN A 284 -8.58 2.90 -1.70
C ASN A 284 -9.46 3.83 -0.84
N ILE A 285 -8.84 4.74 -0.06
CA ILE A 285 -9.58 5.78 0.69
C ILE A 285 -10.30 6.71 -0.29
N LYS A 286 -9.64 7.11 -1.37
CA LYS A 286 -10.23 7.96 -2.42
C LYS A 286 -11.40 7.28 -3.12
N VAL A 287 -11.31 5.98 -3.37
CA VAL A 287 -12.43 5.20 -3.93
C VAL A 287 -13.66 5.32 -3.02
N ILE A 288 -13.51 5.04 -1.72
CA ILE A 288 -14.63 5.12 -0.78
C ILE A 288 -15.21 6.53 -0.70
N GLN A 289 -14.35 7.54 -0.62
CA GLN A 289 -14.81 8.94 -0.56
C GLN A 289 -15.55 9.35 -1.83
N MET A 290 -15.10 8.92 -3.01
CA MET A 290 -15.78 9.13 -4.30
C MET A 290 -17.17 8.47 -4.32
N PHE A 291 -17.27 7.22 -3.88
CA PHE A 291 -18.58 6.54 -3.77
C PHE A 291 -19.49 7.17 -2.73
N GLN A 292 -18.96 7.69 -1.62
CA GLN A 292 -19.75 8.44 -0.63
C GLN A 292 -20.29 9.75 -1.20
N ASP A 293 -19.50 10.44 -2.03
CA ASP A 293 -19.93 11.64 -2.75
C ASP A 293 -20.97 11.31 -3.81
N MET A 294 -20.72 10.28 -4.63
CA MET A 294 -21.68 9.80 -5.63
C MET A 294 -23.04 9.47 -5.02
N LYS A 295 -23.07 8.79 -3.88
CA LYS A 295 -24.31 8.41 -3.17
C LYS A 295 -25.11 9.60 -2.65
N LYS A 296 -24.51 10.78 -2.49
CA LYS A 296 -25.19 12.02 -2.11
C LYS A 296 -25.73 12.78 -3.33
N GLU A 297 -24.99 12.73 -4.43
CA GLU A 297 -25.25 13.50 -5.65
C GLU A 297 -26.21 12.80 -6.62
N VAL A 298 -26.18 11.46 -6.67
CA VAL A 298 -27.04 10.62 -7.52
C VAL A 298 -28.29 10.22 -6.72
N ARG A 299 -29.44 10.45 -7.28
CA ARG A 299 -30.73 10.16 -6.60
C ARG A 299 -31.06 8.68 -6.61
N ASP A 300 -30.96 8.08 -7.79
CA ASP A 300 -31.15 6.63 -7.96
C ASP A 300 -29.84 5.96 -8.40
N TRP A 301 -29.28 5.15 -7.49
CA TRP A 301 -28.01 4.43 -7.75
C TRP A 301 -28.20 3.23 -8.68
N GLU A 302 -29.42 2.88 -9.05
CA GLU A 302 -29.75 1.80 -10.00
C GLU A 302 -30.05 2.37 -11.40
N ASP A 303 -30.14 3.70 -11.53
CA ASP A 303 -30.27 4.41 -12.83
C ASP A 303 -28.88 4.58 -13.48
N GLU A 304 -28.71 3.89 -14.60
CA GLU A 304 -27.45 3.92 -15.37
C GLU A 304 -27.12 5.33 -15.92
N GLU A 305 -28.14 6.10 -16.33
CA GLU A 305 -27.93 7.45 -16.88
C GLU A 305 -27.51 8.45 -15.81
N GLU A 306 -28.10 8.40 -14.62
CA GLU A 306 -27.68 9.26 -13.51
C GLU A 306 -26.24 8.94 -13.08
N VAL A 307 -25.89 7.64 -12.96
CA VAL A 307 -24.55 7.21 -12.62
C VAL A 307 -23.54 7.60 -13.72
N ARG A 308 -23.88 7.42 -15.00
CA ARG A 308 -23.05 7.83 -16.14
C ARG A 308 -22.79 9.34 -16.12
N ALA A 309 -23.84 10.14 -15.90
CA ALA A 309 -23.73 11.59 -15.82
C ALA A 309 -22.78 12.02 -14.68
N TYR A 310 -22.85 11.38 -13.52
CA TYR A 310 -21.92 11.64 -12.42
C TYR A 310 -20.46 11.27 -12.78
N LEU A 311 -20.22 10.14 -13.43
CA LEU A 311 -18.87 9.74 -13.87
C LEU A 311 -18.28 10.73 -14.88
N LYS A 312 -19.10 11.29 -15.79
CA LYS A 312 -18.67 12.37 -16.70
C LYS A 312 -18.30 13.64 -15.93
N ARG A 313 -19.10 14.05 -14.93
CA ARG A 313 -18.78 15.20 -14.06
C ARG A 313 -17.45 15.02 -13.33
N LEU A 314 -17.12 13.80 -12.85
CA LEU A 314 -15.81 13.51 -12.27
C LEU A 314 -14.68 13.80 -13.26
N LEU A 315 -14.78 13.31 -14.50
CA LEU A 315 -13.75 13.51 -15.53
C LEU A 315 -13.62 14.98 -15.97
N HIS A 316 -14.71 15.74 -15.96
CA HIS A 316 -14.74 17.18 -16.25
C HIS A 316 -14.32 18.06 -15.07
N LYS A 317 -13.94 17.47 -13.92
CA LYS A 317 -13.53 18.17 -12.69
C LYS A 317 -14.68 18.95 -12.00
N ASP A 318 -15.92 18.52 -12.18
CA ASP A 318 -17.12 19.18 -11.66
C ASP A 318 -17.74 18.44 -10.47
N ALA A 319 -17.12 17.33 -10.03
CA ALA A 319 -17.59 16.54 -8.90
C ALA A 319 -16.45 16.09 -8.00
N PHE A 320 -16.77 15.69 -6.79
CA PHE A 320 -15.88 15.19 -5.74
C PHE A 320 -14.68 16.14 -5.49
N ASP A 321 -13.45 15.70 -5.70
CA ASP A 321 -12.23 16.45 -5.41
C ASP A 321 -11.71 17.27 -6.63
N ARG A 322 -12.44 17.31 -7.72
CA ARG A 322 -12.18 18.07 -8.96
C ARG A 322 -10.83 17.76 -9.63
N ARG A 323 -10.30 16.55 -9.41
CA ARG A 323 -9.05 16.13 -10.05
C ARG A 323 -9.24 15.49 -11.42
N GLY A 324 -10.46 15.23 -11.81
CA GLY A 324 -10.78 14.61 -13.10
C GLY A 324 -10.44 13.13 -13.13
N LEU A 325 -10.56 12.39 -12.02
CA LEU A 325 -10.22 10.98 -11.91
C LEU A 325 -11.41 10.18 -11.41
N ILE A 326 -11.63 9.02 -12.00
CA ILE A 326 -12.46 7.96 -11.42
C ILE A 326 -11.51 7.04 -10.65
N TYR A 327 -11.50 7.17 -9.33
CA TYR A 327 -10.57 6.45 -8.47
C TYR A 327 -10.85 4.95 -8.48
N GLY A 328 -9.79 4.15 -8.41
CA GLY A 328 -9.87 2.70 -8.52
C GLY A 328 -9.90 2.18 -9.97
N MET A 329 -9.94 3.08 -10.97
CA MET A 329 -9.91 2.75 -12.38
C MET A 329 -8.54 3.06 -12.98
N GLY A 330 -7.97 2.07 -13.70
CA GLY A 330 -6.64 2.14 -14.30
C GLY A 330 -5.51 1.76 -13.35
N HIS A 331 -4.41 1.32 -13.91
CA HIS A 331 -3.21 0.89 -13.19
C HIS A 331 -1.96 1.21 -14.01
N ALA A 332 -0.83 1.40 -13.35
CA ALA A 332 0.45 1.70 -14.02
C ALA A 332 0.93 0.57 -14.95
N ILE A 333 0.53 -0.68 -14.67
CA ILE A 333 0.91 -1.87 -15.41
C ILE A 333 -0.31 -2.49 -16.09
N TYR A 334 -1.37 -2.80 -15.34
CA TYR A 334 -2.55 -3.50 -15.84
C TYR A 334 -3.46 -2.56 -16.65
N SER A 335 -3.75 -2.95 -17.90
CA SER A 335 -4.67 -2.23 -18.78
C SER A 335 -5.94 -3.01 -19.10
N VAL A 336 -5.88 -4.35 -19.05
CA VAL A 336 -7.00 -5.23 -19.38
C VAL A 336 -7.72 -5.70 -18.11
N SER A 337 -6.98 -6.24 -17.14
CA SER A 337 -7.53 -6.64 -15.84
C SER A 337 -6.44 -6.65 -14.76
N ASP A 338 -6.82 -6.44 -13.51
CA ASP A 338 -5.97 -6.64 -12.33
C ASP A 338 -6.40 -7.94 -11.63
N PRO A 339 -5.53 -8.98 -11.58
CA PRO A 339 -5.89 -10.28 -11.02
C PRO A 339 -6.31 -10.20 -9.55
N ARG A 340 -5.82 -9.20 -8.82
CA ARG A 340 -6.17 -8.98 -7.41
C ARG A 340 -7.60 -8.46 -7.27
N ALA A 341 -8.01 -7.54 -8.14
CA ALA A 341 -9.38 -7.04 -8.19
C ALA A 341 -10.37 -8.16 -8.56
N GLU A 342 -9.99 -9.02 -9.52
CA GLU A 342 -10.82 -10.16 -9.92
C GLU A 342 -11.02 -11.16 -8.77
N VAL A 343 -9.96 -11.47 -8.00
CA VAL A 343 -10.08 -12.35 -6.83
C VAL A 343 -11.00 -11.73 -5.78
N LEU A 344 -10.79 -10.47 -5.39
CA LEU A 344 -11.65 -9.80 -4.39
C LEU A 344 -13.10 -9.75 -4.85
N LYS A 345 -13.36 -9.43 -6.11
CA LYS A 345 -14.72 -9.37 -6.68
C LYS A 345 -15.49 -10.67 -6.43
N GLY A 346 -14.83 -11.82 -6.53
CA GLY A 346 -15.45 -13.14 -6.28
C GLY A 346 -16.04 -13.30 -4.87
N PHE A 347 -15.59 -12.51 -3.90
CA PHE A 347 -16.05 -12.60 -2.50
C PHE A 347 -16.89 -11.41 -2.04
N VAL A 348 -16.85 -10.31 -2.79
CA VAL A 348 -17.54 -9.06 -2.42
C VAL A 348 -19.06 -9.25 -2.35
N GLU A 349 -19.65 -10.04 -3.26
CA GLU A 349 -21.08 -10.29 -3.29
C GLU A 349 -21.56 -11.03 -2.03
N SER A 350 -20.86 -12.10 -1.64
CA SER A 350 -21.21 -12.88 -0.44
C SER A 350 -21.12 -12.05 0.83
N LEU A 351 -20.08 -11.23 0.96
CA LEU A 351 -19.92 -10.31 2.08
C LEU A 351 -21.01 -9.23 2.06
N ALA A 352 -21.31 -8.65 0.90
CA ALA A 352 -22.38 -7.64 0.77
C ALA A 352 -23.75 -8.20 1.14
N LYS A 353 -24.01 -9.47 0.80
CA LYS A 353 -25.24 -10.18 1.21
C LYS A 353 -25.28 -10.37 2.73
N GLU A 354 -24.22 -10.86 3.35
CA GLU A 354 -24.12 -11.01 4.82
C GLU A 354 -24.31 -9.67 5.54
N LYS A 355 -23.75 -8.60 4.99
CA LYS A 355 -23.83 -7.25 5.58
C LYS A 355 -25.07 -6.44 5.20
N GLY A 356 -25.99 -6.99 4.41
CA GLY A 356 -27.18 -6.27 3.92
C GLY A 356 -26.85 -5.09 2.98
N ARG A 357 -25.69 -5.16 2.26
CA ARG A 357 -25.17 -4.08 1.42
C ARG A 357 -25.25 -4.38 -0.08
N MET A 358 -26.23 -5.14 -0.51
CA MET A 358 -26.41 -5.52 -1.91
C MET A 358 -26.67 -4.33 -2.84
N LYS A 359 -27.30 -3.26 -2.37
CA LYS A 359 -27.48 -2.03 -3.16
C LYS A 359 -26.14 -1.37 -3.46
N ASP A 360 -25.22 -1.33 -2.48
CA ASP A 360 -23.86 -0.85 -2.70
C ASP A 360 -23.10 -1.73 -3.71
N TYR A 361 -23.19 -3.05 -3.57
CA TYR A 361 -22.55 -3.99 -4.49
C TYR A 361 -23.00 -3.77 -5.94
N ARG A 362 -24.32 -3.58 -6.18
CA ARG A 362 -24.82 -3.29 -7.53
C ARG A 362 -24.24 -1.99 -8.08
N LEU A 363 -24.18 -0.94 -7.26
CA LEU A 363 -23.55 0.33 -7.66
C LEU A 363 -22.07 0.15 -8.03
N TYR A 364 -21.29 -0.57 -7.22
CA TYR A 364 -19.89 -0.86 -7.54
C TYR A 364 -19.75 -1.65 -8.84
N SER A 365 -20.58 -2.67 -9.06
CA SER A 365 -20.57 -3.47 -10.28
C SER A 365 -20.94 -2.64 -11.52
N MET A 366 -21.91 -1.72 -11.39
CA MET A 366 -22.31 -0.80 -12.46
C MET A 366 -21.16 0.16 -12.81
N VAL A 367 -20.53 0.77 -11.81
CA VAL A 367 -19.39 1.69 -12.02
C VAL A 367 -18.20 0.94 -12.64
N GLU A 368 -17.89 -0.27 -12.19
CA GLU A 368 -16.81 -1.09 -12.78
C GLU A 368 -17.02 -1.33 -14.27
N TRP A 369 -18.26 -1.65 -14.67
CA TRP A 369 -18.62 -1.89 -16.06
C TRP A 369 -18.65 -0.59 -16.90
N MET A 370 -19.18 0.50 -16.34
CA MET A 370 -19.45 1.75 -17.06
C MET A 370 -18.23 2.67 -17.14
N ALA A 371 -17.40 2.73 -16.09
CA ALA A 371 -16.30 3.69 -16.02
C ALA A 371 -15.27 3.55 -17.17
N PRO A 372 -14.87 2.32 -17.62
CA PRO A 372 -13.99 2.20 -18.78
C PRO A 372 -14.56 2.82 -20.04
N GLN A 373 -15.86 2.68 -20.27
CA GLN A 373 -16.56 3.23 -21.45
C GLN A 373 -16.57 4.77 -21.38
N VAL A 374 -16.97 5.33 -20.24
CA VAL A 374 -17.00 6.80 -20.04
C VAL A 374 -15.60 7.41 -20.16
N ILE A 375 -14.55 6.73 -19.62
CA ILE A 375 -13.16 7.18 -19.77
C ILE A 375 -12.72 7.16 -21.24
N ALA A 376 -13.08 6.10 -21.98
CA ALA A 376 -12.73 6.00 -23.39
C ALA A 376 -13.42 7.09 -24.23
N GLU A 377 -14.70 7.34 -23.99
CA GLU A 377 -15.49 8.39 -24.66
C GLU A 377 -14.89 9.80 -24.41
N GLU A 378 -14.69 10.16 -23.14
CA GLU A 378 -14.32 11.52 -22.74
C GLU A 378 -12.84 11.85 -22.98
N ARG A 379 -11.94 10.86 -22.89
CA ARG A 379 -10.49 11.08 -22.99
C ARG A 379 -9.87 10.56 -24.29
N ARG A 380 -10.65 9.93 -25.16
CA ARG A 380 -10.16 9.30 -26.39
C ARG A 380 -9.00 8.34 -26.14
N ILE A 381 -9.02 7.64 -24.99
CA ILE A 381 -8.01 6.65 -24.61
C ILE A 381 -8.48 5.29 -25.09
N TYR A 382 -7.85 4.79 -26.14
CA TYR A 382 -8.13 3.45 -26.71
C TYR A 382 -7.34 2.33 -26.02
N LYS A 383 -6.44 2.66 -25.11
CA LYS A 383 -5.76 1.70 -24.23
C LYS A 383 -6.72 1.32 -23.11
N GLY A 384 -7.00 0.03 -22.96
CA GLY A 384 -7.98 -0.45 -21.97
C GLY A 384 -7.74 0.12 -20.57
N VAL A 385 -8.82 0.34 -19.83
CA VAL A 385 -8.83 0.75 -18.43
C VAL A 385 -9.68 -0.26 -17.68
N SER A 386 -9.15 -0.79 -16.57
CA SER A 386 -9.85 -1.77 -15.72
C SER A 386 -9.84 -1.33 -14.26
N ALA A 387 -10.74 -1.90 -13.46
CA ALA A 387 -10.70 -1.76 -12.01
C ALA A 387 -9.39 -2.37 -11.47
N ASN A 388 -8.75 -1.66 -10.55
CA ASN A 388 -7.57 -2.14 -9.83
C ASN A 388 -7.96 -2.64 -8.43
N VAL A 389 -6.98 -3.18 -7.68
CA VAL A 389 -7.23 -3.75 -6.35
C VAL A 389 -7.88 -2.76 -5.39
N ASP A 390 -7.57 -1.46 -5.49
CA ASP A 390 -8.08 -0.42 -4.59
C ASP A 390 -9.59 -0.20 -4.77
N PHE A 391 -10.13 -0.50 -5.95
CA PHE A 391 -11.56 -0.38 -6.23
C PHE A 391 -12.39 -1.27 -5.29
N TYR A 392 -11.98 -2.52 -5.11
CA TYR A 392 -12.71 -3.48 -4.29
C TYR A 392 -12.21 -3.55 -2.85
N SER A 393 -10.90 -3.35 -2.60
CA SER A 393 -10.37 -3.44 -1.23
C SER A 393 -10.96 -2.38 -0.30
N GLY A 394 -11.17 -1.16 -0.80
CA GLY A 394 -11.86 -0.12 -0.04
C GLY A 394 -13.28 -0.53 0.35
N PHE A 395 -14.04 -1.10 -0.59
CA PHE A 395 -15.39 -1.58 -0.32
C PHE A 395 -15.41 -2.74 0.68
N VAL A 396 -14.51 -3.72 0.53
CA VAL A 396 -14.33 -4.81 1.51
C VAL A 396 -14.06 -4.24 2.89
N TYR A 397 -13.09 -3.35 3.04
CA TYR A 397 -12.77 -2.74 4.34
C TYR A 397 -13.96 -1.98 4.95
N SER A 398 -14.77 -1.32 4.12
CA SER A 398 -15.98 -0.65 4.60
C SER A 398 -17.06 -1.62 5.10
N MET A 399 -17.15 -2.82 4.51
CA MET A 399 -18.08 -3.88 4.95
C MET A 399 -17.60 -4.61 6.20
N LEU A 400 -16.29 -4.62 6.43
CA LEU A 400 -15.66 -5.12 7.66
C LEU A 400 -15.69 -4.11 8.81
N ASP A 401 -16.32 -2.94 8.63
CA ASP A 401 -16.36 -1.82 9.58
C ASP A 401 -14.96 -1.33 10.01
N LEU A 402 -13.98 -1.47 9.12
CA LEU A 402 -12.67 -0.87 9.34
C LEU A 402 -12.76 0.66 9.24
N PRO A 403 -12.22 1.41 10.19
CA PRO A 403 -12.15 2.87 10.08
C PRO A 403 -11.22 3.30 8.94
N LEU A 404 -11.54 4.40 8.27
CA LEU A 404 -10.75 4.92 7.13
C LEU A 404 -9.27 5.12 7.48
N GLU A 405 -8.98 5.48 8.72
CA GLU A 405 -7.63 5.69 9.23
C GLU A 405 -6.77 4.42 9.20
N LEU A 406 -7.41 3.23 9.14
CA LEU A 406 -6.73 1.94 9.06
C LEU A 406 -6.57 1.38 7.63
N TYR A 407 -7.12 1.99 6.59
CA TYR A 407 -7.06 1.43 5.23
C TYR A 407 -5.61 1.31 4.71
N THR A 408 -4.84 2.40 4.75
CA THR A 408 -3.43 2.35 4.38
C THR A 408 -2.57 1.54 5.38
N PRO A 409 -2.77 1.61 6.71
CA PRO A 409 -2.13 0.70 7.65
C PRO A 409 -2.38 -0.78 7.37
N MET A 410 -3.59 -1.21 6.96
CA MET A 410 -3.84 -2.60 6.57
C MET A 410 -3.04 -2.99 5.33
N PHE A 411 -2.87 -2.06 4.39
CA PHE A 411 -1.97 -2.26 3.26
C PHE A 411 -0.50 -2.45 3.73
N ALA A 412 -0.04 -1.66 4.71
CA ALA A 412 1.28 -1.82 5.32
C ALA A 412 1.44 -3.15 6.07
N VAL A 413 0.42 -3.58 6.82
CA VAL A 413 0.38 -4.89 7.52
C VAL A 413 0.58 -6.06 6.54
N ALA A 414 0.06 -5.94 5.35
CA ALA A 414 0.29 -6.92 4.29
C ALA A 414 1.68 -6.77 3.66
N ARG A 415 2.04 -5.54 3.27
CA ARG A 415 3.22 -5.25 2.45
C ARG A 415 4.54 -5.40 3.20
N ILE A 416 4.54 -5.37 4.54
CA ILE A 416 5.74 -5.66 5.33
C ILE A 416 6.37 -7.01 4.95
N VAL A 417 5.57 -7.99 4.56
CA VAL A 417 6.05 -9.30 4.09
C VAL A 417 6.87 -9.14 2.81
N GLY A 418 6.34 -8.43 1.80
CA GLY A 418 7.05 -8.15 0.56
C GLY A 418 8.32 -7.33 0.80
N TRP A 419 8.25 -6.27 1.61
CA TRP A 419 9.45 -5.48 1.95
C TRP A 419 10.51 -6.32 2.64
N SER A 420 10.12 -7.20 3.56
CA SER A 420 11.04 -8.12 4.25
C SER A 420 11.72 -9.08 3.27
N ALA A 421 10.95 -9.66 2.35
CA ALA A 421 11.49 -10.55 1.33
C ALA A 421 12.49 -9.81 0.41
N HIS A 422 12.13 -8.62 -0.07
CA HIS A 422 13.02 -7.82 -0.92
C HIS A 422 14.25 -7.29 -0.16
N ARG A 423 14.14 -6.96 1.13
CA ARG A 423 15.30 -6.62 1.95
C ARG A 423 16.26 -7.80 2.09
N MET A 424 15.73 -9.00 2.35
CA MET A 424 16.57 -10.22 2.39
C MET A 424 17.23 -10.48 1.02
N GLU A 425 16.46 -10.36 -0.08
CA GLU A 425 16.99 -10.54 -1.45
C GLU A 425 18.10 -9.53 -1.76
N GLU A 426 17.93 -8.26 -1.38
CA GLU A 426 18.94 -7.22 -1.55
C GLU A 426 20.24 -7.56 -0.82
N LEU A 427 20.17 -7.91 0.46
CA LEU A 427 21.33 -8.24 1.27
C LEU A 427 22.03 -9.55 0.87
N ILE A 428 21.31 -10.50 0.25
CA ILE A 428 21.87 -11.75 -0.25
C ILE A 428 22.64 -11.55 -1.57
N ASN A 429 22.14 -10.68 -2.46
CA ASN A 429 22.57 -10.67 -3.86
C ASN A 429 23.38 -9.44 -4.26
N THR A 430 23.34 -8.36 -3.49
CA THR A 430 24.00 -7.11 -3.90
C THR A 430 25.01 -6.62 -2.87
N ASP A 431 26.11 -6.04 -3.38
CA ASP A 431 27.18 -5.42 -2.61
C ASP A 431 27.36 -3.93 -2.99
N LYS A 432 26.48 -3.39 -3.84
CA LYS A 432 26.60 -2.05 -4.40
C LYS A 432 25.44 -1.16 -3.98
N ILE A 433 25.78 0.04 -3.53
CA ILE A 433 24.78 1.07 -3.26
C ILE A 433 24.06 1.49 -4.56
N ILE A 434 22.75 1.55 -4.52
CA ILE A 434 21.91 2.05 -5.63
C ILE A 434 22.13 3.56 -5.75
N ARG A 435 22.81 3.99 -6.81
CA ARG A 435 23.18 5.38 -7.05
C ARG A 435 22.99 5.76 -8.52
N PRO A 436 21.75 6.20 -8.90
CA PRO A 436 21.52 6.68 -10.26
C PRO A 436 22.29 7.99 -10.53
N ALA A 437 22.58 8.27 -11.81
CA ALA A 437 23.21 9.51 -12.22
C ALA A 437 22.16 10.65 -12.30
N TYR A 438 22.59 11.85 -11.93
CA TYR A 438 21.86 13.11 -12.15
C TYR A 438 22.71 14.07 -12.98
N LYS A 439 22.14 14.68 -14.02
CA LYS A 439 22.80 15.67 -14.87
C LYS A 439 22.59 17.07 -14.31
N ASN A 440 23.69 17.75 -13.95
CA ASN A 440 23.63 19.19 -13.67
C ASN A 440 23.42 19.96 -14.99
N VAL A 441 22.50 20.89 -14.98
CA VAL A 441 22.14 21.74 -16.15
C VAL A 441 22.46 23.22 -15.94
N LEU A 442 23.03 23.60 -14.79
CA LEU A 442 23.50 24.96 -14.53
C LEU A 442 24.92 25.14 -15.06
N PRO A 443 25.26 26.32 -15.60
CA PRO A 443 26.65 26.69 -15.89
C PRO A 443 27.46 26.78 -14.59
N GLU A 444 28.77 26.65 -14.70
CA GLU A 444 29.67 27.01 -13.63
C GLU A 444 29.61 28.50 -13.37
N ALA A 445 29.70 28.91 -12.11
CA ALA A 445 29.70 30.31 -11.70
C ALA A 445 30.86 30.56 -10.73
N GLU A 446 31.42 31.74 -10.84
CA GLU A 446 32.44 32.22 -9.90
C GLU A 446 31.81 32.66 -8.58
N TYR A 447 32.53 32.44 -7.48
CA TYR A 447 32.08 32.92 -6.16
C TYR A 447 32.25 34.46 -6.11
N ILE A 448 31.15 35.14 -5.84
CA ILE A 448 31.12 36.59 -5.60
C ILE A 448 31.14 36.82 -4.08
N PRO A 449 32.09 37.58 -3.52
CA PRO A 449 32.15 37.93 -2.11
C PRO A 449 30.86 38.62 -1.63
N LEU A 450 30.49 38.40 -0.36
CA LEU A 450 29.24 38.97 0.19
C LEU A 450 29.17 40.51 0.06
N SER A 451 30.30 41.16 0.14
CA SER A 451 30.43 42.63 -0.02
C SER A 451 30.19 43.14 -1.43
N GLU A 452 30.17 42.26 -2.45
CA GLU A 452 30.09 42.58 -3.87
C GLU A 452 28.76 42.13 -4.53
N ARG A 453 27.78 41.64 -3.75
CA ARG A 453 26.47 41.14 -4.22
C ARG A 453 25.29 41.77 -3.52
#